data_d1a16d1453a22bfa77a87b7bffc2f3a7
#
_entry.id   d1a16d1453a22bfa77a87b7bffc2f3a7
#
_cell.length_a   1.000
_cell.length_b   1.000
_cell.length_c   1.000
_cell.angle_alpha   90.00
_cell.angle_beta   90.00
_cell.angle_gamma   90.00
#
_symmetry.space_group_name_H-M   'P 1'
#
loop_
_entity.id
_entity.type
_entity.pdbx_description
1 polymer ?
#
loop_
_entity_poly.entity_id
_entity_poly.type
_entity_poly.pdbx_seq_one_letter_code
_entity_poly.pdbx_strand_id
1 'polypeptide(L)'
;MTLPGWLNTDIISGDAYVNLDRRLPISDAVFAYAFGEHVIEHLLESTGRALLSELHRVLRPGGVLRLATPDLVKLIAIYEDRNPDVDRAAFGQHLDEITGKTHERACQILNDSLRLWGHQYIYDEEDLRASLLDAGFESVERAEAGESPHRALRGLESHSGPEWLNRAEVMCLEATR
;
A
#
# COMPACT_ATOMS: atom_id res chain seq x y z
N MET A 1 7.14 8.96 8.73
CA MET A 1 7.70 10.15 8.01
C MET A 1 6.61 11.17 7.86
N THR A 2 6.89 12.48 8.00
CA THR A 2 5.92 13.54 7.71
C THR A 2 6.31 14.23 6.40
N LEU A 3 5.33 14.42 5.52
CA LEU A 3 5.52 15.05 4.20
C LEU A 3 5.17 16.54 4.30
N PRO A 4 6.10 17.48 4.02
CA PRO A 4 5.81 18.90 4.06
C PRO A 4 4.71 19.30 3.06
N GLY A 5 3.71 20.07 3.53
CA GLY A 5 2.56 20.48 2.72
C GLY A 5 1.44 19.45 2.59
N TRP A 6 1.55 18.33 3.27
CA TRP A 6 0.53 17.29 3.41
C TRP A 6 -0.13 17.34 4.78
N LEU A 7 -1.37 16.92 4.87
CA LEU A 7 -1.99 16.53 6.13
C LEU A 7 -1.55 15.09 6.43
N ASN A 8 -0.58 14.95 7.33
CA ASN A 8 -0.06 13.64 7.71
C ASN A 8 -0.96 13.05 8.81
N THR A 9 -1.51 11.88 8.56
CA THR A 9 -2.42 11.21 9.50
C THR A 9 -1.85 9.88 9.92
N ASP A 10 -1.96 9.57 11.21
CA ASP A 10 -1.54 8.31 11.79
C ASP A 10 -2.26 8.10 13.13
N ILE A 11 -2.28 6.87 13.64
CA ILE A 11 -2.89 6.55 14.95
C ILE A 11 -1.98 6.89 16.13
N ILE A 12 -0.70 7.15 15.91
CA ILE A 12 0.30 7.42 16.97
C ILE A 12 0.94 8.78 16.76
N SER A 13 1.24 9.15 15.52
CA SER A 13 2.00 10.35 15.16
C SER A 13 1.41 11.02 13.91
N GLY A 14 1.78 12.28 13.64
CA GLY A 14 1.30 13.02 12.48
C GLY A 14 0.59 14.31 12.89
N ASP A 15 0.02 15.01 11.91
CA ASP A 15 -0.67 16.29 12.13
C ASP A 15 -2.08 16.09 12.72
N ALA A 16 -2.69 14.93 12.45
CA ALA A 16 -4.02 14.58 12.94
C ALA A 16 -4.18 13.09 13.18
N TYR A 17 -4.90 12.74 14.25
CA TYR A 17 -5.42 11.40 14.48
C TYR A 17 -6.64 11.15 13.58
N VAL A 18 -6.58 10.10 12.77
CA VAL A 18 -7.70 9.68 11.92
C VAL A 18 -7.94 8.18 12.08
N ASN A 19 -9.18 7.83 12.44
CA ASN A 19 -9.63 6.44 12.47
C ASN A 19 -10.17 6.05 11.10
N LEU A 20 -9.46 5.15 10.41
CA LEU A 20 -9.80 4.70 9.05
C LEU A 20 -11.01 3.74 9.00
N ASP A 21 -11.47 3.21 10.15
CA ASP A 21 -12.68 2.39 10.24
C ASP A 21 -13.97 3.21 10.20
N ARG A 22 -13.88 4.53 10.10
CA ARG A 22 -15.01 5.45 10.18
C ARG A 22 -14.93 6.50 9.09
N ARG A 23 -16.05 7.19 8.90
CA ARG A 23 -16.07 8.38 8.05
C ARG A 23 -14.97 9.35 8.48
N LEU A 24 -14.17 9.78 7.52
CA LEU A 24 -13.09 10.74 7.77
C LEU A 24 -13.68 12.11 8.18
N PRO A 25 -13.15 12.75 9.23
CA PRO A 25 -13.63 14.08 9.69
C PRO A 25 -13.12 15.20 8.76
N ILE A 26 -13.26 15.00 7.48
CA ILE A 26 -12.75 15.84 6.40
C ILE A 26 -13.91 16.13 5.45
N SER A 27 -14.05 17.38 5.00
CA SER A 27 -15.06 17.80 4.04
C SER A 27 -14.84 17.14 2.67
N ASP A 28 -15.89 17.10 1.86
CA ASP A 28 -15.83 16.58 0.50
C ASP A 28 -14.95 17.47 -0.39
N ALA A 29 -14.25 16.86 -1.34
CA ALA A 29 -13.51 17.54 -2.41
C ALA A 29 -12.45 18.56 -1.94
N VAL A 30 -11.70 18.23 -0.87
CA VAL A 30 -10.69 19.13 -0.27
C VAL A 30 -9.31 18.90 -0.89
N PHE A 31 -8.90 17.64 -1.08
CA PHE A 31 -7.54 17.31 -1.45
C PHE A 31 -7.34 17.14 -2.96
N ALA A 32 -6.17 17.56 -3.44
CA ALA A 32 -5.72 17.27 -4.80
C ALA A 32 -5.13 15.86 -4.90
N TYR A 33 -4.47 15.41 -3.83
CA TYR A 33 -3.78 14.14 -3.76
C TYR A 33 -4.05 13.46 -2.41
N ALA A 34 -4.07 12.13 -2.43
CA ALA A 34 -4.01 11.29 -1.26
C ALA A 34 -2.94 10.21 -1.48
N PHE A 35 -2.24 9.83 -0.43
CA PHE A 35 -1.19 8.81 -0.48
C PHE A 35 -1.31 7.89 0.72
N GLY A 36 -1.23 6.60 0.48
CA GLY A 36 -1.16 5.57 1.51
C GLY A 36 -0.10 4.53 1.14
N GLU A 37 0.88 4.34 2.03
CA GLU A 37 1.90 3.31 1.92
C GLU A 37 1.75 2.36 3.09
N HIS A 38 1.61 1.07 2.82
CA HIS A 38 1.41 0.02 3.83
C HIS A 38 0.31 0.35 4.84
N VAL A 39 -0.90 0.62 4.32
CA VAL A 39 -2.07 0.99 5.12
C VAL A 39 -3.26 0.08 4.86
N ILE A 40 -3.62 -0.12 3.58
CA ILE A 40 -4.89 -0.77 3.22
C ILE A 40 -4.89 -2.26 3.59
N GLU A 41 -3.75 -2.92 3.56
CA GLU A 41 -3.57 -4.33 3.94
C GLU A 41 -3.79 -4.59 5.43
N HIS A 42 -3.70 -3.58 6.27
CA HIS A 42 -3.98 -3.66 7.71
C HIS A 42 -5.47 -3.59 8.04
N LEU A 43 -6.31 -3.36 7.06
CA LEU A 43 -7.77 -3.29 7.21
C LEU A 43 -8.42 -4.60 6.76
N LEU A 44 -9.55 -4.93 7.37
CA LEU A 44 -10.44 -5.96 6.81
C LEU A 44 -10.89 -5.49 5.42
N GLU A 45 -11.13 -6.41 4.49
CA GLU A 45 -11.57 -6.10 3.13
C GLU A 45 -12.72 -5.09 3.10
N SER A 46 -13.76 -5.31 3.90
CA SER A 46 -14.93 -4.41 3.96
C SER A 46 -14.58 -3.01 4.45
N THR A 47 -13.66 -2.90 5.40
CA THR A 47 -13.17 -1.61 5.90
C THR A 47 -12.30 -0.91 4.86
N GLY A 48 -11.44 -1.66 4.18
CA GLY A 48 -10.63 -1.15 3.07
C GLY A 48 -11.51 -0.56 1.95
N ARG A 49 -12.55 -1.28 1.52
CA ARG A 49 -13.54 -0.78 0.53
C ARG A 49 -14.25 0.48 1.00
N ALA A 50 -14.64 0.56 2.27
CA ALA A 50 -15.24 1.76 2.83
C ALA A 50 -14.26 2.95 2.85
N LEU A 51 -12.98 2.70 3.21
CA LEU A 51 -11.93 3.71 3.16
C LEU A 51 -11.71 4.23 1.73
N LEU A 52 -11.70 3.37 0.71
CA LEU A 52 -11.55 3.80 -0.69
C LEU A 52 -12.67 4.76 -1.10
N SER A 53 -13.92 4.49 -0.69
CA SER A 53 -15.06 5.39 -0.94
C SER A 53 -14.90 6.74 -0.22
N GLU A 54 -14.37 6.74 1.01
CA GLU A 54 -14.06 7.97 1.75
C GLU A 54 -12.92 8.76 1.12
N LEU A 55 -11.85 8.08 0.65
CA LEU A 55 -10.75 8.74 -0.06
C LEU A 55 -11.23 9.33 -1.38
N HIS A 56 -12.10 8.63 -2.12
CA HIS A 56 -12.77 9.21 -3.28
C HIS A 56 -13.56 10.47 -2.90
N ARG A 57 -14.36 10.46 -1.82
CA ARG A 57 -15.16 11.59 -1.36
C ARG A 57 -14.33 12.82 -1.03
N VAL A 58 -13.21 12.66 -0.34
CA VAL A 58 -12.37 13.80 0.12
C VAL A 58 -11.44 14.35 -0.96
N LEU A 59 -11.16 13.60 -2.00
CA LEU A 59 -10.44 14.10 -3.17
C LEU A 59 -11.36 15.03 -3.99
N ARG A 60 -10.82 16.07 -4.58
CA ARG A 60 -11.53 16.93 -5.54
C ARG A 60 -11.67 16.22 -6.91
N PRO A 61 -12.60 16.63 -7.78
CA PRO A 61 -12.63 16.15 -9.16
C PRO A 61 -11.27 16.30 -9.84
N GLY A 62 -10.79 15.23 -10.48
CA GLY A 62 -9.43 15.14 -11.03
C GLY A 62 -8.31 14.99 -9.98
N GLY A 63 -8.67 14.78 -8.71
CA GLY A 63 -7.72 14.43 -7.65
C GLY A 63 -7.25 12.99 -7.77
N VAL A 64 -6.05 12.69 -7.29
CA VAL A 64 -5.42 11.37 -7.45
C VAL A 64 -5.11 10.75 -6.10
N LEU A 65 -5.54 9.51 -5.93
CA LEU A 65 -5.12 8.61 -4.86
C LEU A 65 -3.95 7.75 -5.35
N ARG A 66 -2.87 7.69 -4.57
CA ARG A 66 -1.79 6.71 -4.77
C ARG A 66 -1.74 5.75 -3.59
N LEU A 67 -1.78 4.46 -3.88
CA LEU A 67 -1.61 3.39 -2.90
C LEU A 67 -0.38 2.56 -3.25
N ALA A 68 0.46 2.30 -2.23
CA ALA A 68 1.56 1.36 -2.26
C ALA A 68 1.30 0.28 -1.20
N THR A 69 1.16 -0.98 -1.61
CA THR A 69 0.76 -2.09 -0.73
C THR A 69 1.41 -3.40 -1.22
N PRO A 70 1.60 -4.41 -0.37
CA PRO A 70 2.09 -5.70 -0.81
C PRO A 70 1.22 -6.29 -1.93
N ASP A 71 1.88 -6.87 -2.93
CA ASP A 71 1.26 -7.51 -4.10
C ASP A 71 1.24 -9.03 -3.89
N LEU A 72 0.05 -9.60 -3.75
CA LEU A 72 -0.13 -11.05 -3.54
C LEU A 72 0.58 -11.89 -4.63
N VAL A 73 0.53 -11.44 -5.89
CA VAL A 73 1.18 -12.15 -7.00
C VAL A 73 2.69 -12.15 -6.86
N LYS A 74 3.28 -11.03 -6.42
CA LYS A 74 4.72 -10.95 -6.14
C LYS A 74 5.13 -11.83 -4.96
N LEU A 75 4.34 -11.87 -3.88
CA LEU A 75 4.58 -12.75 -2.73
C LEU A 75 4.50 -14.24 -3.11
N ILE A 76 3.55 -14.60 -3.97
CA ILE A 76 3.47 -15.96 -4.53
C ILE A 76 4.71 -16.26 -5.40
N ALA A 77 5.16 -15.30 -6.20
CA ALA A 77 6.36 -15.48 -7.01
C ALA A 77 7.63 -15.67 -6.13
N ILE A 78 7.72 -15.01 -4.98
CA ILE A 78 8.78 -15.26 -3.98
C ILE A 78 8.65 -16.68 -3.42
N TYR A 79 7.43 -17.10 -3.04
CA TYR A 79 7.19 -18.47 -2.56
C TYR A 79 7.63 -19.53 -3.58
N GLU A 80 7.36 -19.33 -4.86
CA GLU A 80 7.73 -20.22 -5.95
C GLU A 80 9.19 -20.09 -6.43
N ASP A 81 9.96 -19.15 -5.84
CA ASP A 81 11.35 -18.84 -6.19
C ASP A 81 11.52 -18.40 -7.66
N ARG A 82 10.60 -17.59 -8.14
CA ARG A 82 10.56 -17.04 -9.50
C ARG A 82 10.34 -15.54 -9.57
N ASN A 83 10.50 -14.84 -8.44
CA ASN A 83 10.45 -13.38 -8.41
C ASN A 83 11.67 -12.81 -9.14
N PRO A 84 11.50 -11.84 -10.07
CA PRO A 84 12.62 -11.34 -10.88
C PRO A 84 13.56 -10.40 -10.10
N ASP A 85 13.13 -9.84 -8.98
CA ASP A 85 13.87 -8.81 -8.24
C ASP A 85 14.62 -9.38 -7.02
N VAL A 86 14.21 -10.55 -6.53
CA VAL A 86 14.81 -11.19 -5.36
C VAL A 86 14.63 -12.70 -5.40
N ASP A 87 15.66 -13.47 -5.02
CA ASP A 87 15.47 -14.88 -4.73
C ASP A 87 14.85 -15.09 -3.35
N ARG A 88 14.21 -16.25 -3.18
CA ARG A 88 13.50 -16.58 -1.94
C ARG A 88 14.41 -16.61 -0.71
N ALA A 89 15.68 -17.02 -0.88
CA ALA A 89 16.61 -17.11 0.24
C ALA A 89 17.00 -15.71 0.73
N ALA A 90 17.28 -14.78 -0.17
CA ALA A 90 17.58 -13.40 0.18
C ALA A 90 16.36 -12.69 0.82
N PHE A 91 15.15 -12.94 0.32
CA PHE A 91 13.94 -12.42 0.93
C PHE A 91 13.71 -13.01 2.33
N GLY A 92 13.93 -14.32 2.51
CA GLY A 92 13.86 -14.98 3.81
C GLY A 92 14.88 -14.40 4.81
N GLN A 93 16.11 -14.19 4.37
CA GLN A 93 17.14 -13.54 5.20
C GLN A 93 16.73 -12.13 5.64
N HIS A 94 16.14 -11.34 4.74
CA HIS A 94 15.61 -10.03 5.10
C HIS A 94 14.51 -10.13 6.19
N LEU A 95 13.59 -11.09 6.05
CA LEU A 95 12.60 -11.34 7.10
C LEU A 95 13.24 -11.78 8.42
N ASP A 96 14.30 -12.59 8.40
CA ASP A 96 15.04 -12.99 9.60
C ASP A 96 15.60 -11.76 10.33
N GLU A 97 16.21 -10.84 9.59
CA GLU A 97 16.80 -9.61 10.13
C GLU A 97 15.77 -8.71 10.83
N ILE A 98 14.58 -8.55 10.24
CA ILE A 98 13.56 -7.64 10.77
C ILE A 98 12.66 -8.29 11.83
N THR A 99 12.53 -9.62 11.82
CA THR A 99 11.64 -10.34 12.76
C THR A 99 12.38 -11.00 13.92
N GLY A 100 13.69 -11.24 13.76
CA GLY A 100 14.48 -12.05 14.70
C GLY A 100 14.12 -13.54 14.69
N LYS A 101 13.34 -14.00 13.71
CA LYS A 101 13.00 -15.41 13.48
C LYS A 101 13.88 -15.97 12.37
N THR A 102 13.85 -17.28 12.16
CA THR A 102 14.52 -17.96 11.05
C THR A 102 13.50 -18.54 10.08
N HIS A 103 13.64 -18.20 8.79
CA HIS A 103 12.76 -18.64 7.72
C HIS A 103 13.47 -19.65 6.80
N GLU A 104 13.45 -20.92 7.20
CA GLU A 104 14.10 -22.00 6.43
C GLU A 104 13.24 -22.52 5.27
N ARG A 105 11.95 -22.29 5.32
CA ARG A 105 10.97 -22.86 4.37
C ARG A 105 10.12 -21.78 3.74
N ALA A 106 9.82 -21.95 2.46
CA ALA A 106 8.95 -21.04 1.69
C ALA A 106 7.60 -20.78 2.37
N CYS A 107 7.02 -21.81 3.00
CA CYS A 107 5.76 -21.66 3.73
C CYS A 107 5.85 -20.69 4.91
N GLN A 108 6.99 -20.65 5.62
CA GLN A 108 7.20 -19.70 6.73
C GLN A 108 7.30 -18.27 6.19
N ILE A 109 8.08 -18.07 5.14
CA ILE A 109 8.23 -16.79 4.44
C ILE A 109 6.85 -16.26 4.02
N LEU A 110 6.08 -17.05 3.28
CA LEU A 110 4.77 -16.62 2.80
C LEU A 110 3.80 -16.32 3.94
N ASN A 111 3.71 -17.20 4.97
CA ASN A 111 2.80 -16.96 6.09
C ASN A 111 3.15 -15.72 6.88
N ASP A 112 4.43 -15.46 7.10
CA ASP A 112 4.86 -14.25 7.80
C ASP A 112 4.60 -13.01 6.92
N SER A 113 4.89 -13.02 5.63
CA SER A 113 4.55 -11.91 4.72
C SER A 113 3.05 -11.59 4.69
N LEU A 114 2.19 -12.61 4.78
CA LEU A 114 0.73 -12.42 4.77
C LEU A 114 0.14 -11.99 6.12
N ARG A 115 0.86 -12.12 7.25
CA ARG A 115 0.26 -12.01 8.59
C ARG A 115 1.03 -11.14 9.56
N LEU A 116 2.33 -10.90 9.32
CA LEU A 116 3.11 -10.01 10.18
C LEU A 116 2.55 -8.60 10.14
N TRP A 117 2.92 -7.85 11.12
CA TRP A 117 2.55 -6.42 11.26
C TRP A 117 1.03 -6.16 11.32
N GLY A 118 0.21 -7.22 11.45
CA GLY A 118 -1.24 -7.09 11.56
C GLY A 118 -1.97 -7.02 10.23
N HIS A 119 -1.37 -7.55 9.15
CA HIS A 119 -2.06 -7.67 7.86
C HIS A 119 -3.37 -8.45 7.98
N GLN A 120 -4.43 -7.92 7.42
CA GLN A 120 -5.78 -8.48 7.42
C GLN A 120 -6.20 -8.95 6.04
N TYR A 121 -5.79 -8.24 4.97
CA TYR A 121 -6.16 -8.56 3.60
C TYR A 121 -5.07 -8.10 2.63
N ILE A 122 -4.47 -9.03 1.91
CA ILE A 122 -3.45 -8.73 0.90
C ILE A 122 -4.10 -8.76 -0.48
N TYR A 123 -4.02 -7.65 -1.18
CA TYR A 123 -4.57 -7.46 -2.52
C TYR A 123 -3.63 -8.01 -3.61
N ASP A 124 -4.22 -8.40 -4.74
CA ASP A 124 -3.54 -8.35 -6.03
C ASP A 124 -4.02 -7.12 -6.83
N GLU A 125 -3.43 -6.89 -7.99
CA GLU A 125 -3.79 -5.73 -8.81
C GLU A 125 -5.24 -5.79 -9.29
N GLU A 126 -5.75 -6.98 -9.64
CA GLU A 126 -7.11 -7.14 -10.17
C GLU A 126 -8.15 -6.73 -9.12
N ASP A 127 -8.01 -7.23 -7.89
CA ASP A 127 -8.97 -6.94 -6.81
C ASP A 127 -8.87 -5.50 -6.31
N LEU A 128 -7.65 -4.96 -6.15
CA LEU A 128 -7.50 -3.56 -5.72
C LEU A 128 -8.02 -2.58 -6.80
N ARG A 129 -7.77 -2.87 -8.08
CA ARG A 129 -8.31 -2.10 -9.21
C ARG A 129 -9.83 -2.13 -9.22
N ALA A 130 -10.43 -3.31 -9.08
CA ALA A 130 -11.88 -3.45 -9.01
C ALA A 130 -12.46 -2.67 -7.82
N SER A 131 -11.83 -2.78 -6.64
CA SER A 131 -12.24 -2.06 -5.43
C SER A 131 -12.19 -0.55 -5.60
N LEU A 132 -11.18 -0.02 -6.29
CA LEU A 132 -11.05 1.41 -6.61
C LEU A 132 -12.14 1.87 -7.57
N LEU A 133 -12.41 1.13 -8.65
CA LEU A 133 -13.48 1.44 -9.59
C LEU A 133 -14.86 1.39 -8.92
N ASP A 134 -15.12 0.38 -8.08
CA ASP A 134 -16.36 0.27 -7.29
C ASP A 134 -16.54 1.45 -6.30
N ALA A 135 -15.43 2.01 -5.79
CA ALA A 135 -15.45 3.20 -4.93
C ALA A 135 -15.75 4.50 -5.70
N GLY A 136 -15.78 4.46 -7.05
CA GLY A 136 -16.16 5.57 -7.91
C GLY A 136 -15.00 6.26 -8.63
N PHE A 137 -13.76 5.78 -8.53
CA PHE A 137 -12.64 6.32 -9.30
C PHE A 137 -12.85 6.08 -10.81
N GLU A 138 -12.53 7.07 -11.64
CA GLU A 138 -12.74 7.03 -13.08
C GLU A 138 -11.69 6.19 -13.83
N SER A 139 -10.46 6.21 -13.34
CA SER A 139 -9.35 5.44 -13.90
C SER A 139 -8.40 4.95 -12.82
N VAL A 140 -7.75 3.83 -13.09
CA VAL A 140 -6.73 3.24 -12.22
C VAL A 140 -5.54 2.82 -13.07
N GLU A 141 -4.37 3.35 -12.78
CA GLU A 141 -3.14 3.06 -13.49
C GLU A 141 -2.10 2.45 -12.56
N ARG A 142 -1.34 1.46 -13.06
CA ARG A 142 -0.18 0.93 -12.34
C ARG A 142 0.99 1.90 -12.51
N ALA A 143 1.71 2.15 -11.42
CA ALA A 143 2.94 2.93 -11.41
C ALA A 143 4.09 2.11 -10.81
N GLU A 144 5.31 2.47 -11.17
CA GLU A 144 6.48 1.96 -10.46
C GLU A 144 6.69 2.74 -9.15
N ALA A 145 7.30 2.08 -8.14
CA ALA A 145 7.65 2.75 -6.90
C ALA A 145 8.58 3.94 -7.17
N GLY A 146 8.29 5.08 -6.58
CA GLY A 146 9.03 6.33 -6.78
C GLY A 146 8.66 7.10 -8.05
N GLU A 147 7.97 6.50 -9.02
CA GLU A 147 7.59 7.13 -10.27
C GLU A 147 6.12 7.53 -10.30
N SER A 148 5.83 8.70 -10.87
CA SER A 148 4.48 9.20 -11.10
C SER A 148 4.49 10.29 -12.17
N PRO A 149 3.46 10.40 -13.03
CA PRO A 149 3.23 11.60 -13.84
C PRO A 149 2.97 12.83 -12.98
N HIS A 150 2.44 12.66 -11.77
CA HIS A 150 2.15 13.72 -10.81
C HIS A 150 3.36 14.02 -9.93
N ARG A 151 3.94 15.22 -10.09
CA ARG A 151 5.14 15.62 -9.33
C ARG A 151 4.99 15.46 -7.82
N ALA A 152 3.79 15.71 -7.30
CA ALA A 152 3.50 15.62 -5.86
C ALA A 152 3.53 14.17 -5.31
N LEU A 153 3.43 13.17 -6.17
CA LEU A 153 3.39 11.75 -5.82
C LEU A 153 4.71 11.01 -6.08
N ARG A 154 5.73 11.72 -6.60
CA ARG A 154 7.03 11.10 -6.91
C ARG A 154 7.86 10.89 -5.65
N GLY A 155 8.46 9.71 -5.52
CA GLY A 155 9.43 9.39 -4.46
C GLY A 155 8.82 9.44 -3.07
N LEU A 156 7.53 9.13 -2.93
CA LEU A 156 6.85 9.10 -1.65
C LEU A 156 7.07 7.79 -0.90
N GLU A 157 7.27 6.69 -1.61
CA GLU A 157 7.51 5.39 -1.01
C GLU A 157 8.85 5.43 -0.27
N SER A 158 8.75 5.30 1.04
CA SER A 158 9.88 5.44 1.95
C SER A 158 10.07 4.23 2.85
N HIS A 159 9.53 3.10 2.44
CA HIS A 159 9.62 1.87 3.22
C HIS A 159 11.07 1.62 3.67
N SER A 160 11.27 1.44 4.97
CA SER A 160 12.58 1.27 5.57
C SER A 160 13.11 -0.13 5.26
N GLY A 161 13.69 -0.30 4.10
CA GLY A 161 14.24 -1.56 3.63
C GLY A 161 15.26 -1.35 2.51
N PRO A 162 15.85 -2.44 2.01
CA PRO A 162 16.72 -2.38 0.84
C PRO A 162 15.94 -1.91 -0.40
N GLU A 163 16.61 -1.23 -1.32
CA GLU A 163 15.99 -0.65 -2.52
C GLU A 163 15.21 -1.68 -3.37
N TRP A 164 15.67 -2.94 -3.40
CA TRP A 164 14.98 -4.00 -4.13
C TRP A 164 13.61 -4.39 -3.55
N LEU A 165 13.35 -4.10 -2.26
CA LEU A 165 12.15 -4.56 -1.56
C LEU A 165 10.85 -4.04 -2.21
N ASN A 166 10.79 -2.75 -2.54
CA ASN A 166 9.63 -2.17 -3.22
C ASN A 166 9.37 -2.85 -4.58
N ARG A 167 10.42 -3.18 -5.33
CA ARG A 167 10.25 -3.92 -6.61
C ARG A 167 9.80 -5.35 -6.40
N ALA A 168 10.33 -6.00 -5.36
CA ALA A 168 10.09 -7.42 -5.11
C ALA A 168 8.69 -7.74 -4.55
N GLU A 169 8.13 -6.85 -3.71
CA GLU A 169 6.89 -7.19 -3.01
C GLU A 169 5.76 -6.16 -3.15
N VAL A 170 6.03 -4.89 -3.53
CA VAL A 170 5.02 -3.83 -3.52
C VAL A 170 4.43 -3.60 -4.91
N MET A 171 3.14 -3.35 -4.98
CA MET A 171 2.49 -2.71 -6.12
C MET A 171 2.10 -1.28 -5.78
N CYS A 172 2.17 -0.40 -6.78
CA CYS A 172 1.68 0.97 -6.68
C CYS A 172 0.56 1.17 -7.69
N LEU A 173 -0.61 1.63 -7.23
CA LEU A 173 -1.72 2.04 -8.10
C LEU A 173 -2.05 3.52 -7.88
N GLU A 174 -2.30 4.22 -8.98
CA GLU A 174 -2.82 5.60 -8.99
C GLU A 174 -4.24 5.61 -9.54
N ALA A 175 -5.18 6.16 -8.77
CA ALA A 175 -6.58 6.21 -9.12
C ALA A 175 -7.06 7.67 -9.18
N THR A 176 -7.70 8.06 -10.28
CA THR A 176 -8.23 9.41 -10.52
C THR A 176 -9.70 9.49 -10.21
N ARG A 177 -10.10 10.52 -9.46
CA ARG A 177 -11.49 10.87 -9.20
C ARG A 177 -12.08 11.74 -10.31
#